data_ae76117237b8486c5e02ecdfe6a1dc22
#
_entry.id   ae76117237b8486c5e02ecdfe6a1dc22
#
_cell.length_a   1.000
_cell.length_b   1.000
_cell.length_c   1.000
_cell.angle_alpha   90.00
_cell.angle_beta   90.00
_cell.angle_gamma   90.00
#
_symmetry.space_group_name_H-M   'P 1'
#
loop_
_entity.id
_entity.type
_entity.pdbx_description
1 polymer ?
#
loop_
_entity_poly.entity_id
_entity_poly.type
_entity_poly.pdbx_seq_one_letter_code
_entity_poly.pdbx_strand_id
1 'polypeptide(L)'
;VENVTGIVAIDGKQARRTKDARKPPLHVVSAFSAECSLVLGQLACGEKSNEITAIPKLLDMLELKGCIVTIDAMGTQTEIAKKIREKGADYILSLKENQKTLYEDARLFFEEYRKAPAGLDADCCATSHSQGHGRYESRTCYICEDIGWLDGREKWSGLAGIGVIFCKVEQAGKVSKQAHYFIYSRKGMTASQILDAKRSHWGIENQLHWILDMQFREDESRARADNSAENLNVLRHWAYNLLKSESSVRGSFSDKQFKCLLDESFLDIIVRSALCS
;
A
#
# COMPACT_ATOMS: atom_id res chain seq x y z
N VAL A 1 22.30 -1.53 6.82
CA VAL A 1 20.86 -1.38 6.60
C VAL A 1 20.22 -2.51 7.38
N GLU A 2 19.60 -2.20 8.53
CA GLU A 2 18.83 -3.17 9.29
C GLU A 2 17.74 -3.74 8.41
N ASN A 3 17.52 -5.05 8.44
CA ASN A 3 16.49 -5.71 7.66
C ASN A 3 15.13 -5.09 7.99
N VAL A 4 14.50 -4.45 7.02
CA VAL A 4 13.13 -3.96 7.15
C VAL A 4 12.25 -5.20 7.31
N THR A 5 11.86 -5.49 8.55
CA THR A 5 10.85 -6.50 8.85
C THR A 5 9.53 -5.77 9.00
N GLY A 6 8.52 -6.07 8.22
CA GLY A 6 7.26 -5.38 8.33
C GLY A 6 6.47 -5.35 7.04
N ILE A 7 5.54 -4.41 6.95
CA ILE A 7 4.64 -4.29 5.82
C ILE A 7 5.11 -3.18 4.89
N VAL A 8 5.35 -3.55 3.63
CA VAL A 8 5.67 -2.62 2.54
C VAL A 8 4.46 -2.51 1.62
N ALA A 9 3.81 -1.35 1.64
CA ALA A 9 2.72 -1.03 0.73
C ALA A 9 3.27 -0.51 -0.60
N ILE A 10 2.79 -1.05 -1.72
CA ILE A 10 3.11 -0.55 -3.06
C ILE A 10 1.82 -0.04 -3.70
N ASP A 11 1.83 1.20 -4.14
CA ASP A 11 0.68 1.84 -4.76
C ASP A 11 1.13 2.92 -5.76
N GLY A 12 0.27 3.20 -6.74
CA GLY A 12 0.50 4.18 -7.78
C GLY A 12 -0.27 5.47 -7.56
N LYS A 13 0.37 6.60 -7.82
CA LYS A 13 -0.24 7.93 -7.75
C LYS A 13 0.01 8.74 -9.03
N GLN A 14 -1.05 9.39 -9.51
CA GLN A 14 -0.96 10.35 -10.62
C GLN A 14 -0.89 11.79 -10.11
N ALA A 15 0.12 12.55 -10.56
CA ALA A 15 0.18 14.01 -10.40
C ALA A 15 -0.67 14.68 -11.50
N ARG A 16 -1.93 14.98 -11.20
CA ARG A 16 -3.00 15.25 -12.19
C ARG A 16 -2.73 16.38 -13.17
N ARG A 17 -2.09 17.49 -12.74
CA ARG A 17 -1.88 18.69 -13.56
C ARG A 17 -0.54 18.71 -14.30
N THR A 18 0.25 17.67 -14.22
CA THR A 18 1.51 17.53 -14.98
C THR A 18 1.29 17.16 -16.45
N LYS A 19 0.05 16.78 -16.83
CA LYS A 19 -0.33 16.49 -18.21
C LYS A 19 -0.27 17.72 -19.10
N ASP A 20 0.06 17.54 -20.37
CA ASP A 20 -0.15 18.52 -21.45
C ASP A 20 -0.76 17.85 -22.70
N ALA A 21 -0.81 18.56 -23.82
CA ALA A 21 -1.39 18.04 -25.06
C ALA A 21 -0.61 16.85 -25.66
N ARG A 22 0.63 16.62 -25.23
CA ARG A 22 1.56 15.60 -25.78
C ARG A 22 1.90 14.52 -24.79
N LYS A 23 1.80 14.79 -23.45
CA LYS A 23 2.21 13.86 -22.39
C LYS A 23 1.04 13.57 -21.45
N PRO A 24 0.83 12.29 -21.06
CA PRO A 24 -0.06 11.94 -19.96
C PRO A 24 0.44 12.55 -18.64
N PRO A 25 -0.40 12.59 -17.60
CA PRO A 25 0.05 13.02 -16.28
C PRO A 25 1.12 12.04 -15.77
N LEU A 26 2.09 12.59 -15.02
CA LEU A 26 3.09 11.76 -14.34
C LEU A 26 2.39 10.75 -13.43
N HIS A 27 2.73 9.49 -13.61
CA HIS A 27 2.27 8.39 -12.78
C HIS A 27 3.49 7.75 -12.11
N VAL A 28 3.48 7.66 -10.79
CA VAL A 28 4.60 7.14 -9.99
C VAL A 28 4.09 6.02 -9.11
N VAL A 29 4.81 4.90 -9.12
CA VAL A 29 4.62 3.80 -8.16
C VAL A 29 5.60 3.99 -7.02
N SER A 30 5.11 3.94 -5.80
CA SER A 30 5.90 4.13 -4.58
C SER A 30 5.83 2.88 -3.70
N ALA A 31 6.94 2.58 -3.03
CA ALA A 31 7.02 1.59 -1.96
C ALA A 31 7.12 2.31 -0.61
N PHE A 32 6.22 2.02 0.30
CA PHE A 32 6.06 2.70 1.57
C PHE A 32 6.14 1.70 2.74
N SER A 33 7.05 1.94 3.67
CA SER A 33 7.11 1.19 4.94
C SER A 33 6.00 1.67 5.87
N ALA A 34 5.06 0.80 6.19
CA ALA A 34 3.97 1.13 7.10
C ALA A 34 4.47 1.35 8.54
N GLU A 35 5.50 0.64 8.98
CA GLU A 35 6.06 0.75 10.33
C GLU A 35 6.84 2.06 10.51
N CYS A 36 7.77 2.36 9.60
CA CYS A 36 8.58 3.57 9.67
C CYS A 36 7.82 4.79 9.16
N SER A 37 6.73 4.61 8.42
CA SER A 37 6.02 5.65 7.68
C SER A 37 6.94 6.41 6.72
N LEU A 38 7.84 5.71 6.02
CA LEU A 38 8.82 6.26 5.08
C LEU A 38 8.64 5.68 3.68
N VAL A 39 8.96 6.48 2.69
CA VAL A 39 9.09 6.02 1.30
C VAL A 39 10.43 5.31 1.14
N LEU A 40 10.39 4.03 0.76
CA LEU A 40 11.57 3.21 0.54
C LEU A 40 12.13 3.35 -0.87
N GLY A 41 11.27 3.68 -1.83
CA GLY A 41 11.61 3.85 -3.23
C GLY A 41 10.42 4.28 -4.05
N GLN A 42 10.70 4.75 -5.24
CA GLN A 42 9.70 5.18 -6.22
C GLN A 42 10.21 4.99 -7.64
N LEU A 43 9.27 4.82 -8.57
CA LEU A 43 9.57 4.72 -9.99
C LEU A 43 8.45 5.34 -10.82
N ALA A 44 8.79 6.23 -11.74
CA ALA A 44 7.84 6.74 -12.71
C ALA A 44 7.43 5.66 -13.72
N CYS A 45 6.14 5.54 -13.99
CA CYS A 45 5.63 4.74 -15.09
C CYS A 45 5.98 5.43 -16.40
N GLY A 46 6.58 4.70 -17.35
CA GLY A 46 6.86 5.24 -18.68
C GLY A 46 5.56 5.57 -19.45
N GLU A 47 5.65 6.43 -20.46
CA GLU A 47 4.49 6.94 -21.22
C GLU A 47 3.61 5.84 -21.83
N LYS A 48 4.17 4.68 -22.16
CA LYS A 48 3.47 3.50 -22.72
C LYS A 48 3.41 2.33 -21.74
N SER A 49 3.72 2.55 -20.47
CA SER A 49 3.73 1.54 -19.42
C SER A 49 2.73 1.88 -18.32
N ASN A 50 2.44 0.90 -17.49
CA ASN A 50 1.55 1.02 -16.35
C ASN A 50 2.25 0.50 -15.08
N GLU A 51 1.55 0.48 -13.97
CA GLU A 51 2.04 -0.03 -12.69
C GLU A 51 2.56 -1.47 -12.81
N ILE A 52 1.90 -2.33 -13.60
CA ILE A 52 2.28 -3.74 -13.79
C ILE A 52 3.73 -3.87 -14.27
N THR A 53 4.20 -2.94 -15.11
CA THR A 53 5.58 -2.94 -15.63
C THR A 53 6.57 -2.21 -14.73
N ALA A 54 6.10 -1.27 -13.91
CA ALA A 54 6.92 -0.48 -13.00
C ALA A 54 7.21 -1.24 -11.68
N ILE A 55 6.20 -1.95 -11.13
CA ILE A 55 6.32 -2.67 -9.86
C ILE A 55 7.50 -3.65 -9.84
N PRO A 56 7.71 -4.54 -10.84
CA PRO A 56 8.86 -5.45 -10.82
C PRO A 56 10.21 -4.73 -10.75
N LYS A 57 10.35 -3.60 -11.46
CA LYS A 57 11.57 -2.79 -11.44
C LYS A 57 11.78 -2.11 -10.09
N LEU A 58 10.70 -1.60 -9.49
CA LEU A 58 10.76 -1.03 -8.15
C LEU A 58 11.16 -2.10 -7.11
N LEU A 59 10.60 -3.31 -7.20
CA LEU A 59 10.96 -4.44 -6.33
C LEU A 59 12.45 -4.79 -6.45
N ASP A 60 13.05 -4.68 -7.66
CA ASP A 60 14.49 -4.94 -7.85
C ASP A 60 15.38 -3.98 -7.06
N MET A 61 14.94 -2.74 -6.89
CA MET A 61 15.69 -1.69 -6.18
C MET A 61 15.65 -1.84 -4.65
N LEU A 62 14.79 -2.72 -4.13
CA LEU A 62 14.50 -2.82 -2.69
C LEU A 62 15.05 -4.10 -2.09
N GLU A 63 15.52 -4.03 -0.84
CA GLU A 63 15.79 -5.19 0.01
C GLU A 63 14.52 -5.50 0.81
N LEU A 64 13.87 -6.65 0.50
CA LEU A 64 12.53 -6.98 1.02
C LEU A 64 12.49 -8.28 1.82
N LYS A 65 13.65 -8.89 2.06
CA LYS A 65 13.72 -10.16 2.78
C LYS A 65 13.01 -10.11 4.13
N GLY A 66 12.03 -11.01 4.33
CA GLY A 66 11.24 -11.09 5.56
C GLY A 66 10.05 -10.13 5.64
N CYS A 67 9.91 -9.17 4.70
CA CYS A 67 8.76 -8.27 4.63
C CYS A 67 7.50 -8.96 4.11
N ILE A 68 6.35 -8.31 4.30
CA ILE A 68 5.09 -8.61 3.61
C ILE A 68 4.80 -7.43 2.67
N VAL A 69 4.79 -7.70 1.37
CA VAL A 69 4.45 -6.71 0.35
C VAL A 69 2.94 -6.73 0.12
N THR A 70 2.30 -5.57 0.23
CA THR A 70 0.87 -5.42 -0.05
C THR A 70 0.67 -4.59 -1.30
N ILE A 71 -0.15 -5.05 -2.22
CA ILE A 71 -0.44 -4.38 -3.50
C ILE A 71 -1.94 -4.41 -3.75
N ASP A 72 -2.45 -3.40 -4.46
CA ASP A 72 -3.83 -3.36 -4.92
C ASP A 72 -4.10 -4.39 -6.04
N ALA A 73 -5.34 -4.42 -6.54
CA ALA A 73 -5.73 -5.44 -7.52
C ALA A 73 -5.04 -5.27 -8.88
N MET A 74 -4.65 -4.06 -9.29
CA MET A 74 -3.98 -3.86 -10.57
C MET A 74 -2.61 -4.56 -10.60
N GLY A 75 -1.88 -4.50 -9.48
CA GLY A 75 -0.59 -5.17 -9.32
C GLY A 75 -0.69 -6.66 -8.96
N THR A 76 -1.89 -7.24 -8.87
CA THR A 76 -2.08 -8.67 -8.63
C THR A 76 -1.83 -9.44 -9.92
N GLN A 77 -0.55 -9.80 -10.14
CA GLN A 77 -0.04 -10.51 -11.30
C GLN A 77 0.91 -11.63 -10.86
N THR A 78 0.89 -12.76 -11.57
CA THR A 78 1.72 -13.93 -11.23
C THR A 78 3.21 -13.63 -11.25
N GLU A 79 3.67 -12.83 -12.20
CA GLU A 79 5.07 -12.41 -12.30
C GLU A 79 5.50 -11.51 -11.13
N ILE A 80 4.59 -10.63 -10.65
CA ILE A 80 4.84 -9.80 -9.47
C ILE A 80 4.91 -10.66 -8.21
N ALA A 81 3.97 -11.61 -8.03
CA ALA A 81 3.99 -12.55 -6.93
C ALA A 81 5.29 -13.37 -6.90
N LYS A 82 5.72 -13.88 -8.06
CA LYS A 82 6.99 -14.60 -8.23
C LYS A 82 8.18 -13.72 -7.83
N LYS A 83 8.23 -12.48 -8.33
CA LYS A 83 9.31 -11.53 -8.02
C LYS A 83 9.42 -11.23 -6.53
N ILE A 84 8.29 -11.02 -5.84
CA ILE A 84 8.27 -10.82 -4.38
C ILE A 84 8.86 -12.02 -3.66
N ARG A 85 8.47 -13.25 -4.06
CA ARG A 85 9.00 -14.48 -3.45
C ARG A 85 10.49 -14.67 -3.73
N GLU A 86 10.98 -14.34 -4.92
CA GLU A 86 12.42 -14.37 -5.27
C GLU A 86 13.24 -13.41 -4.40
N LYS A 87 12.67 -12.28 -3.97
CA LYS A 87 13.27 -11.33 -3.03
C LYS A 87 13.23 -11.80 -1.56
N GLY A 88 12.72 -13.01 -1.28
CA GLY A 88 12.59 -13.55 0.09
C GLY A 88 11.50 -12.87 0.92
N ALA A 89 10.58 -12.17 0.27
CA ALA A 89 9.42 -11.53 0.88
C ALA A 89 8.16 -12.38 0.70
N ASP A 90 7.14 -12.05 1.47
CA ASP A 90 5.78 -12.55 1.33
C ASP A 90 4.86 -11.47 0.73
N TYR A 91 3.68 -11.88 0.28
CA TYR A 91 2.71 -10.95 -0.28
C TYR A 91 1.31 -11.10 0.30
N ILE A 92 0.53 -10.01 0.25
CA ILE A 92 -0.92 -9.98 0.35
C ILE A 92 -1.44 -9.14 -0.82
N LEU A 93 -2.02 -9.80 -1.83
CA LEU A 93 -2.46 -9.17 -3.07
C LEU A 93 -3.98 -9.12 -3.14
N SER A 94 -4.53 -7.95 -3.44
CA SER A 94 -5.99 -7.77 -3.56
C SER A 94 -6.51 -8.40 -4.83
N LEU A 95 -7.65 -9.11 -4.76
CA LEU A 95 -8.33 -9.72 -5.89
C LEU A 95 -9.51 -8.87 -6.35
N LYS A 96 -9.63 -8.69 -7.65
CA LYS A 96 -10.80 -8.14 -8.35
C LYS A 96 -10.98 -8.88 -9.68
N GLU A 97 -11.84 -8.35 -10.54
CA GLU A 97 -12.19 -8.95 -11.84
C GLU A 97 -11.03 -9.09 -12.83
N ASN A 98 -9.89 -8.44 -12.60
CA ASN A 98 -8.67 -8.65 -13.39
C ASN A 98 -8.10 -10.07 -13.26
N GLN A 99 -8.42 -10.78 -12.17
CA GLN A 99 -8.13 -12.19 -11.93
C GLN A 99 -9.45 -12.94 -11.76
N LYS A 100 -10.28 -12.92 -12.82
CA LYS A 100 -11.69 -13.28 -12.77
C LYS A 100 -11.97 -14.65 -12.14
N THR A 101 -11.32 -15.71 -12.60
CA THR A 101 -11.54 -17.08 -12.09
C THR A 101 -11.21 -17.15 -10.61
N LEU A 102 -10.01 -16.72 -10.21
CA LEU A 102 -9.56 -16.75 -8.83
C LEU A 102 -10.44 -15.88 -7.91
N TYR A 103 -10.90 -14.73 -8.41
CA TYR A 103 -11.80 -13.85 -7.69
C TYR A 103 -13.17 -14.50 -7.47
N GLU A 104 -13.77 -15.11 -8.51
CA GLU A 104 -15.07 -15.77 -8.41
C GLU A 104 -15.02 -17.00 -7.49
N ASP A 105 -13.95 -17.80 -7.59
CA ASP A 105 -13.76 -18.96 -6.71
C ASP A 105 -13.66 -18.54 -5.24
N ALA A 106 -12.84 -17.51 -4.94
CA ALA A 106 -12.74 -16.97 -3.59
C ALA A 106 -14.07 -16.36 -3.12
N ARG A 107 -14.81 -15.66 -4.00
CA ARG A 107 -16.10 -15.06 -3.68
C ARG A 107 -17.13 -16.12 -3.32
N LEU A 108 -17.30 -17.14 -4.15
CA LEU A 108 -18.26 -18.22 -3.92
C LEU A 108 -17.92 -18.98 -2.64
N PHE A 109 -16.65 -19.31 -2.42
CA PHE A 109 -16.20 -19.99 -1.21
C PHE A 109 -16.58 -19.21 0.06
N PHE A 110 -16.24 -17.92 0.14
CA PHE A 110 -16.50 -17.13 1.35
C PHE A 110 -17.97 -16.72 1.51
N GLU A 111 -18.76 -16.66 0.45
CA GLU A 111 -20.21 -16.49 0.56
C GLU A 111 -20.87 -17.71 1.22
N GLU A 112 -20.46 -18.94 0.88
CA GLU A 112 -20.94 -20.17 1.54
C GLU A 112 -20.38 -20.31 2.95
N TYR A 113 -19.07 -20.06 3.12
CA TYR A 113 -18.38 -20.13 4.41
C TYR A 113 -19.05 -19.23 5.48
N ARG A 114 -19.50 -18.05 5.09
CA ARG A 114 -20.19 -17.12 5.99
C ARG A 114 -21.57 -17.59 6.44
N LYS A 115 -22.25 -18.45 5.66
CA LYS A 115 -23.57 -18.98 6.00
C LYS A 115 -23.51 -20.06 7.10
N ALA A 116 -22.39 -20.73 7.23
CA ALA A 116 -22.18 -21.80 8.21
C ALA A 116 -20.90 -21.55 9.04
N PRO A 117 -20.90 -20.54 9.92
CA PRO A 117 -19.70 -20.16 10.68
C PRO A 117 -19.39 -21.13 11.85
N ALA A 118 -20.15 -22.21 12.01
CA ALA A 118 -19.95 -23.18 13.09
C ALA A 118 -18.66 -24.00 12.83
N GLY A 119 -17.68 -23.92 13.74
CA GLY A 119 -16.43 -24.68 13.68
C GLY A 119 -15.22 -23.90 13.15
N LEU A 120 -15.32 -22.57 13.05
CA LEU A 120 -14.18 -21.73 12.69
C LEU A 120 -13.13 -21.75 13.78
N ASP A 121 -11.90 -22.06 13.40
CA ASP A 121 -10.72 -21.81 14.24
C ASP A 121 -10.66 -20.30 14.53
N ALA A 122 -10.37 -19.94 15.78
CA ALA A 122 -10.25 -18.55 16.21
C ALA A 122 -9.19 -17.76 15.38
N ASP A 123 -8.19 -18.45 14.84
CA ASP A 123 -7.15 -17.87 14.01
C ASP A 123 -7.63 -17.56 12.57
N CYS A 124 -8.73 -18.18 12.13
CA CYS A 124 -9.28 -17.99 10.79
C CYS A 124 -10.28 -16.84 10.67
N CYS A 125 -10.69 -16.20 11.79
CA CYS A 125 -11.64 -15.11 11.81
C CYS A 125 -11.19 -14.01 12.78
N ALA A 126 -11.24 -12.74 12.34
CA ALA A 126 -10.98 -11.59 13.21
C ALA A 126 -11.92 -10.43 12.86
N THR A 127 -12.35 -9.69 13.87
CA THR A 127 -13.20 -8.49 13.69
C THR A 127 -12.55 -7.29 14.36
N SER A 128 -12.56 -6.16 13.67
CA SER A 128 -12.15 -4.87 14.20
C SER A 128 -13.24 -3.82 14.02
N HIS A 129 -13.30 -2.89 14.96
CA HIS A 129 -14.22 -1.76 14.93
C HIS A 129 -13.45 -0.46 15.02
N SER A 130 -13.91 0.56 14.30
CA SER A 130 -13.41 1.93 14.43
C SER A 130 -14.53 2.93 14.38
N GLN A 131 -14.42 4.00 15.18
CA GLN A 131 -15.39 5.08 15.22
C GLN A 131 -14.65 6.42 15.20
N GLY A 132 -15.11 7.34 14.36
CA GLY A 132 -14.56 8.70 14.29
C GLY A 132 -15.37 9.57 13.32
N HIS A 133 -15.46 10.86 13.61
CA HIS A 133 -16.13 11.86 12.76
C HIS A 133 -17.53 11.46 12.28
N GLY A 134 -18.35 10.87 13.17
CA GLY A 134 -19.71 10.43 12.83
C GLY A 134 -19.78 9.20 11.90
N ARG A 135 -18.65 8.50 11.69
CA ARG A 135 -18.52 7.26 10.95
C ARG A 135 -18.22 6.10 11.88
N TYR A 136 -19.02 5.05 11.82
CA TYR A 136 -18.75 3.78 12.45
C TYR A 136 -18.39 2.75 11.37
N GLU A 137 -17.31 2.02 11.57
CA GLU A 137 -16.84 1.03 10.63
C GLU A 137 -16.51 -0.27 11.35
N SER A 138 -17.05 -1.38 10.83
CA SER A 138 -16.78 -2.75 11.26
C SER A 138 -16.14 -3.52 10.11
N ARG A 139 -15.04 -4.23 10.39
CA ARG A 139 -14.33 -5.09 9.44
C ARG A 139 -14.23 -6.48 10.02
N THR A 140 -14.68 -7.48 9.27
CA THR A 140 -14.52 -8.88 9.63
C THR A 140 -13.68 -9.56 8.55
N CYS A 141 -12.54 -10.10 8.95
CA CYS A 141 -11.61 -10.85 8.09
C CYS A 141 -11.85 -12.34 8.27
N TYR A 142 -11.91 -13.06 7.17
CA TYR A 142 -11.86 -14.52 7.12
C TYR A 142 -10.70 -14.95 6.23
N ILE A 143 -10.02 -16.04 6.62
CA ILE A 143 -8.94 -16.65 5.86
C ILE A 143 -9.12 -18.16 5.74
N CYS A 144 -8.53 -18.75 4.69
CA CYS A 144 -8.48 -20.18 4.47
C CYS A 144 -7.14 -20.57 3.85
N GLU A 145 -6.44 -21.52 4.48
CA GLU A 145 -5.21 -22.14 3.96
C GLU A 145 -5.43 -23.49 3.28
N ASP A 146 -6.61 -24.09 3.48
CA ASP A 146 -7.00 -25.28 2.73
C ASP A 146 -7.48 -24.88 1.33
N ILE A 147 -6.52 -24.67 0.43
CA ILE A 147 -6.72 -24.22 -0.95
C ILE A 147 -6.47 -25.34 -1.97
N GLY A 148 -6.50 -26.61 -1.54
CA GLY A 148 -6.28 -27.76 -2.42
C GLY A 148 -7.22 -27.82 -3.61
N TRP A 149 -8.42 -27.30 -3.46
CA TRP A 149 -9.50 -27.22 -4.45
C TRP A 149 -9.39 -26.07 -5.44
N LEU A 150 -8.54 -25.05 -5.18
CA LEU A 150 -8.45 -23.82 -5.96
C LEU A 150 -7.70 -24.07 -7.27
N ASP A 151 -8.38 -23.89 -8.40
CA ASP A 151 -7.80 -24.07 -9.72
C ASP A 151 -6.78 -22.97 -10.05
N GLY A 152 -5.67 -23.36 -10.68
CA GLY A 152 -4.62 -22.42 -11.08
C GLY A 152 -3.76 -21.88 -9.95
N ARG A 153 -3.89 -22.41 -8.72
CA ARG A 153 -3.07 -22.02 -7.57
C ARG A 153 -1.56 -22.16 -7.81
N GLU A 154 -1.18 -23.14 -8.63
CA GLU A 154 0.22 -23.43 -9.00
C GLU A 154 0.90 -22.29 -9.78
N LYS A 155 0.12 -21.40 -10.39
CA LYS A 155 0.61 -20.20 -11.09
C LYS A 155 1.11 -19.12 -10.12
N TRP A 156 0.67 -19.18 -8.86
CA TRP A 156 0.99 -18.18 -7.85
C TRP A 156 2.11 -18.66 -6.95
N SER A 157 3.29 -18.14 -7.15
CA SER A 157 4.50 -18.54 -6.42
C SER A 157 4.29 -18.42 -4.91
N GLY A 158 4.38 -19.55 -4.20
CA GLY A 158 4.27 -19.60 -2.74
C GLY A 158 2.87 -19.31 -2.18
N LEU A 159 1.81 -19.39 -2.97
CA LEU A 159 0.44 -19.17 -2.48
C LEU A 159 0.14 -20.07 -1.28
N ALA A 160 -0.19 -19.45 -0.14
CA ALA A 160 -0.52 -20.14 1.10
C ALA A 160 -2.02 -20.15 1.41
N GLY A 161 -2.74 -19.11 1.02
CA GLY A 161 -4.16 -19.04 1.31
C GLY A 161 -4.88 -17.90 0.60
N ILE A 162 -6.18 -17.90 0.77
CA ILE A 162 -7.13 -16.88 0.30
C ILE A 162 -7.83 -16.24 1.49
N GLY A 163 -8.37 -15.05 1.30
CA GLY A 163 -9.14 -14.38 2.35
C GLY A 163 -10.10 -13.33 1.82
N VAL A 164 -10.97 -12.87 2.72
CA VAL A 164 -11.91 -11.78 2.50
C VAL A 164 -12.01 -10.88 3.72
N ILE A 165 -12.13 -9.58 3.49
CA ILE A 165 -12.52 -8.61 4.53
C ILE A 165 -13.88 -8.05 4.15
N PHE A 166 -14.89 -8.32 4.96
CA PHE A 166 -16.19 -7.67 4.88
C PHE A 166 -16.17 -6.37 5.68
N CYS A 167 -16.35 -5.26 4.99
CA CYS A 167 -16.44 -3.93 5.58
C CYS A 167 -17.90 -3.48 5.64
N LYS A 168 -18.35 -3.02 6.80
CA LYS A 168 -19.63 -2.34 6.99
C LYS A 168 -19.35 -0.94 7.52
N VAL A 169 -19.80 0.08 6.81
CA VAL A 169 -19.66 1.48 7.19
C VAL A 169 -21.01 2.09 7.40
N GLU A 170 -21.22 2.71 8.57
CA GLU A 170 -22.40 3.50 8.92
C GLU A 170 -21.99 4.96 9.08
N GLN A 171 -22.58 5.83 8.27
CA GLN A 171 -22.30 7.26 8.29
C GLN A 171 -23.53 8.05 7.88
N ALA A 172 -23.91 9.06 8.66
CA ALA A 172 -25.07 9.93 8.39
C ALA A 172 -26.36 9.13 8.07
N GLY A 173 -26.62 8.04 8.81
CA GLY A 173 -27.81 7.19 8.64
C GLY A 173 -27.76 6.26 7.40
N LYS A 174 -26.67 6.28 6.64
CA LYS A 174 -26.47 5.39 5.50
C LYS A 174 -25.55 4.24 5.88
N VAL A 175 -25.87 3.04 5.40
CA VAL A 175 -25.06 1.83 5.59
C VAL A 175 -24.53 1.39 4.23
N SER A 176 -23.21 1.27 4.12
CA SER A 176 -22.56 0.64 2.97
C SER A 176 -21.87 -0.65 3.38
N LYS A 177 -21.84 -1.63 2.48
CA LYS A 177 -21.17 -2.92 2.69
C LYS A 177 -20.28 -3.20 1.48
N GLN A 178 -19.06 -3.64 1.75
CA GLN A 178 -18.08 -4.02 0.73
C GLN A 178 -17.38 -5.31 1.14
N ALA A 179 -16.91 -6.08 0.15
CA ALA A 179 -16.07 -7.25 0.34
C ALA A 179 -14.77 -7.06 -0.42
N HIS A 180 -13.64 -7.28 0.25
CA HIS A 180 -12.29 -7.16 -0.32
C HIS A 180 -11.62 -8.52 -0.26
N TYR A 181 -11.56 -9.20 -1.39
CA TYR A 181 -10.91 -10.51 -1.53
C TYR A 181 -9.41 -10.34 -1.77
N PHE A 182 -8.62 -11.31 -1.32
CA PHE A 182 -7.17 -11.29 -1.47
C PHE A 182 -6.58 -12.70 -1.42
N ILE A 183 -5.34 -12.80 -1.90
CA ILE A 183 -4.47 -13.97 -1.76
C ILE A 183 -3.24 -13.59 -0.95
N TYR A 184 -2.62 -14.56 -0.27
CA TYR A 184 -1.41 -14.33 0.50
C TYR A 184 -0.46 -15.53 0.48
N SER A 185 0.84 -15.30 0.75
CA SER A 185 1.90 -16.31 0.63
C SER A 185 2.50 -16.76 1.96
N ARG A 186 2.32 -16.01 3.06
CA ARG A 186 2.89 -16.38 4.35
C ARG A 186 1.96 -17.34 5.09
N LYS A 187 2.42 -18.59 5.29
CA LYS A 187 1.68 -19.60 6.08
C LYS A 187 1.64 -19.25 7.56
N GLY A 188 0.56 -19.69 8.22
CA GLY A 188 0.39 -19.56 9.67
C GLY A 188 0.10 -18.14 10.15
N MET A 189 -0.29 -17.23 9.26
CA MET A 189 -0.82 -15.93 9.67
C MET A 189 -2.24 -16.08 10.21
N THR A 190 -2.54 -15.36 11.30
CA THR A 190 -3.90 -15.24 11.79
C THR A 190 -4.70 -14.21 11.00
N ALA A 191 -6.03 -14.33 11.00
CA ALA A 191 -6.92 -13.34 10.39
C ALA A 191 -6.72 -11.93 10.95
N SER A 192 -6.36 -11.80 12.24
CA SER A 192 -6.02 -10.50 12.85
C SER A 192 -4.77 -9.88 12.24
N GLN A 193 -3.68 -10.65 12.09
CA GLN A 193 -2.44 -10.17 11.50
C GLN A 193 -2.65 -9.73 10.03
N ILE A 194 -3.43 -10.50 9.26
CA ILE A 194 -3.76 -10.13 7.88
C ILE A 194 -4.63 -8.87 7.83
N LEU A 195 -5.62 -8.76 8.72
CA LEU A 195 -6.46 -7.56 8.80
C LEU A 195 -5.65 -6.30 9.10
N ASP A 196 -4.67 -6.40 10.02
CA ASP A 196 -3.76 -5.29 10.35
C ASP A 196 -2.83 -4.97 9.16
N ALA A 197 -2.29 -5.99 8.49
CA ALA A 197 -1.46 -5.80 7.29
C ALA A 197 -2.24 -5.11 6.15
N LYS A 198 -3.48 -5.51 5.91
CA LYS A 198 -4.36 -4.86 4.91
C LYS A 198 -4.73 -3.43 5.30
N ARG A 199 -4.92 -3.15 6.60
CA ARG A 199 -5.14 -1.78 7.08
C ARG A 199 -3.89 -0.92 6.93
N SER A 200 -2.73 -1.49 7.17
CA SER A 200 -1.44 -0.81 7.00
C SER A 200 -1.16 -0.41 5.54
N HIS A 201 -1.69 -1.16 4.58
CA HIS A 201 -1.62 -0.77 3.17
C HIS A 201 -2.22 0.62 2.91
N TRP A 202 -3.34 0.97 3.56
CA TRP A 202 -3.93 2.31 3.41
C TRP A 202 -3.08 3.43 4.02
N GLY A 203 -2.03 3.09 4.75
CA GLY A 203 -1.04 4.06 5.23
C GLY A 203 -0.40 4.83 4.08
N ILE A 204 -0.14 4.21 2.92
CA ILE A 204 0.42 4.89 1.76
C ILE A 204 -0.53 5.98 1.23
N GLU A 205 -1.86 5.70 1.16
CA GLU A 205 -2.84 6.69 0.71
C GLU A 205 -3.02 7.82 1.74
N ASN A 206 -3.24 7.45 3.02
CA ASN A 206 -3.62 8.38 4.08
C ASN A 206 -2.46 9.19 4.66
N GLN A 207 -1.23 8.71 4.54
CA GLN A 207 -0.04 9.39 5.03
C GLN A 207 0.76 9.99 3.87
N LEU A 208 1.23 9.17 2.92
CA LEU A 208 2.08 9.68 1.85
C LEU A 208 1.27 10.49 0.83
N HIS A 209 0.30 9.87 0.14
CA HIS A 209 -0.42 10.53 -0.95
C HIS A 209 -1.18 11.77 -0.47
N TRP A 210 -1.82 11.69 0.70
CA TRP A 210 -2.50 12.84 1.31
C TRP A 210 -1.54 14.00 1.58
N ILE A 211 -0.34 13.75 2.14
CA ILE A 211 0.67 14.79 2.41
C ILE A 211 1.20 15.38 1.10
N LEU A 212 1.46 14.54 0.09
CA LEU A 212 1.87 15.03 -1.23
C LEU A 212 0.85 15.99 -1.83
N ASP A 213 -0.45 15.70 -1.69
CA ASP A 213 -1.50 16.55 -2.23
C ASP A 213 -1.79 17.78 -1.37
N MET A 214 -1.90 17.61 -0.06
CA MET A 214 -2.35 18.69 0.83
C MET A 214 -1.22 19.61 1.28
N GLN A 215 -0.03 19.06 1.53
CA GLN A 215 1.12 19.84 2.07
C GLN A 215 2.07 20.27 0.95
N PHE A 216 2.39 19.37 0.01
CA PHE A 216 3.26 19.68 -1.12
C PHE A 216 2.52 20.16 -2.36
N ARG A 217 1.17 20.17 -2.35
CA ARG A 217 0.30 20.63 -3.43
C ARG A 217 0.65 19.96 -4.78
N GLU A 218 0.94 18.67 -4.75
CA GLU A 218 1.45 17.95 -5.92
C GLU A 218 0.46 17.95 -7.06
N ASP A 219 -0.82 17.70 -6.78
CA ASP A 219 -1.89 17.71 -7.78
C ASP A 219 -2.12 19.08 -8.42
N GLU A 220 -1.63 20.17 -7.81
CA GLU A 220 -1.70 21.52 -8.37
C GLU A 220 -0.48 21.88 -9.23
N SER A 221 0.61 21.10 -9.12
CA SER A 221 1.86 21.34 -9.84
C SER A 221 1.65 21.27 -11.35
N ARG A 222 2.10 22.32 -12.05
CA ARG A 222 2.08 22.41 -13.51
C ARG A 222 3.46 22.25 -14.14
N ALA A 223 4.40 21.64 -13.42
CA ALA A 223 5.71 21.30 -13.97
C ALA A 223 5.52 20.29 -15.11
N ARG A 224 5.90 20.64 -16.34
CA ARG A 224 5.67 19.86 -17.56
C ARG A 224 6.89 19.75 -18.45
N ALA A 225 7.85 20.67 -18.29
CA ALA A 225 9.04 20.70 -19.10
C ALA A 225 9.92 19.49 -18.79
N ASP A 226 10.30 18.75 -19.80
CA ASP A 226 11.22 17.62 -19.74
C ASP A 226 10.93 16.67 -18.56
N ASN A 227 11.87 16.47 -17.65
CA ASN A 227 11.76 15.63 -16.46
C ASN A 227 11.37 16.42 -15.20
N SER A 228 10.93 17.69 -15.33
CA SER A 228 10.67 18.56 -14.18
C SER A 228 9.60 17.99 -13.23
N ALA A 229 8.55 17.33 -13.74
CA ALA A 229 7.52 16.72 -12.92
C ALA A 229 8.09 15.57 -12.09
N GLU A 230 8.88 14.69 -12.70
CA GLU A 230 9.52 13.55 -12.04
C GLU A 230 10.54 14.01 -11.00
N ASN A 231 11.40 14.96 -11.35
CA ASN A 231 12.39 15.52 -10.43
C ASN A 231 11.73 16.17 -9.20
N LEU A 232 10.64 16.92 -9.39
CA LEU A 232 9.88 17.50 -8.28
C LEU A 232 9.20 16.42 -7.42
N ASN A 233 8.72 15.34 -8.01
CA ASN A 233 8.16 14.23 -7.25
C ASN A 233 9.25 13.56 -6.38
N VAL A 234 10.45 13.30 -6.93
CA VAL A 234 11.60 12.77 -6.17
C VAL A 234 11.93 13.69 -4.99
N LEU A 235 12.04 15.01 -5.22
CA LEU A 235 12.33 15.98 -4.17
C LEU A 235 11.25 16.03 -3.08
N ARG A 236 9.96 15.89 -3.44
CA ARG A 236 8.86 15.83 -2.47
C ARG A 236 8.93 14.59 -1.60
N HIS A 237 9.20 13.43 -2.18
CA HIS A 237 9.36 12.18 -1.43
C HIS A 237 10.56 12.24 -0.50
N TRP A 238 11.68 12.81 -0.96
CA TRP A 238 12.85 13.02 -0.13
C TRP A 238 12.55 13.97 1.05
N ALA A 239 11.95 15.13 0.76
CA ALA A 239 11.53 16.08 1.79
C ALA A 239 10.51 15.46 2.77
N TYR A 240 9.58 14.61 2.27
CA TYR A 240 8.67 13.85 3.10
C TYR A 240 9.44 12.98 4.10
N ASN A 241 10.38 12.17 3.64
CA ASN A 241 11.17 11.30 4.48
C ASN A 241 11.95 12.08 5.54
N LEU A 242 12.59 13.19 5.16
CA LEU A 242 13.37 14.04 6.07
C LEU A 242 12.50 14.59 7.20
N LEU A 243 11.39 15.22 6.85
CA LEU A 243 10.44 15.80 7.81
C LEU A 243 9.78 14.75 8.70
N LYS A 244 9.56 13.54 8.16
CA LYS A 244 8.96 12.43 8.90
C LYS A 244 9.93 11.83 9.90
N SER A 245 11.20 11.67 9.54
CA SER A 245 12.25 11.13 10.39
C SER A 245 12.68 12.10 11.50
N GLU A 246 12.43 13.40 11.31
CA GLU A 246 12.80 14.42 12.31
C GLU A 246 11.95 14.27 13.58
N SER A 247 12.61 14.02 14.71
CA SER A 247 11.99 13.79 16.02
C SER A 247 12.33 14.83 17.09
N SER A 248 13.26 15.74 16.83
CA SER A 248 13.70 16.76 17.80
C SER A 248 12.62 17.80 18.10
N VAL A 249 11.69 18.01 17.16
CA VAL A 249 10.58 18.95 17.30
C VAL A 249 9.26 18.24 17.29
N ARG A 250 8.46 18.46 18.35
CA ARG A 250 7.06 18.01 18.41
C ARG A 250 6.21 18.94 17.56
N GLY A 251 5.40 18.40 16.67
CA GLY A 251 4.50 19.17 15.82
C GLY A 251 3.97 18.33 14.66
N SER A 252 2.95 18.85 13.99
CA SER A 252 2.45 18.25 12.76
C SER A 252 3.48 18.33 11.63
N PHE A 253 3.25 17.64 10.55
CA PHE A 253 4.06 17.73 9.35
C PHE A 253 4.14 19.19 8.83
N SER A 254 3.00 19.89 8.84
CA SER A 254 2.90 21.30 8.44
C SER A 254 3.71 22.23 9.35
N ASP A 255 3.71 21.98 10.67
CA ASP A 255 4.49 22.79 11.61
C ASP A 255 5.99 22.67 11.34
N LYS A 256 6.46 21.46 11.03
CA LYS A 256 7.86 21.22 10.67
C LYS A 256 8.24 21.91 9.35
N GLN A 257 7.36 21.84 8.33
CA GLN A 257 7.57 22.58 7.08
C GLN A 257 7.66 24.09 7.33
N PHE A 258 6.74 24.63 8.12
CA PHE A 258 6.72 26.05 8.43
C PHE A 258 7.98 26.47 9.23
N LYS A 259 8.42 25.63 10.16
CA LYS A 259 9.65 25.89 10.90
C LYS A 259 10.88 25.90 9.98
N CYS A 260 10.98 25.03 8.98
CA CYS A 260 12.06 25.07 7.99
C CYS A 260 12.11 26.38 7.20
N LEU A 261 10.97 27.06 7.00
CA LEU A 261 10.91 28.34 6.30
C LEU A 261 11.36 29.51 7.17
N LEU A 262 11.25 29.40 8.50
CA LEU A 262 11.54 30.48 9.46
C LEU A 262 12.90 30.33 10.16
N ASP A 263 13.46 29.12 10.20
CA ASP A 263 14.66 28.78 10.96
C ASP A 263 15.65 28.01 10.08
N GLU A 264 16.64 28.73 9.56
CA GLU A 264 17.70 28.17 8.71
C GLU A 264 18.53 27.11 9.46
N SER A 265 18.73 27.27 10.76
CA SER A 265 19.45 26.29 11.58
C SER A 265 18.70 24.98 11.67
N PHE A 266 17.36 25.03 11.79
CA PHE A 266 16.52 23.84 11.78
C PHE A 266 16.52 23.17 10.40
N LEU A 267 16.45 23.94 9.33
CA LEU A 267 16.56 23.42 7.96
C LEU A 267 17.89 22.71 7.73
N ASP A 268 19.01 23.31 8.19
CA ASP A 268 20.36 22.73 8.07
C ASP A 268 20.46 21.39 8.84
N ILE A 269 19.88 21.29 10.03
CA ILE A 269 19.82 20.04 10.80
C ILE A 269 19.08 18.94 10.01
N ILE A 270 17.92 19.26 9.46
CA ILE A 270 17.11 18.31 8.66
C ILE A 270 17.89 17.83 7.43
N VAL A 271 18.50 18.75 6.68
CA VAL A 271 19.24 18.38 5.46
C VAL A 271 20.50 17.58 5.80
N ARG A 272 21.24 17.95 6.85
CA ARG A 272 22.44 17.21 7.27
C ARG A 272 22.12 15.81 7.80
N SER A 273 20.99 15.61 8.47
CA SER A 273 20.58 14.28 8.94
C SER A 273 20.47 13.26 7.80
N ALA A 274 20.13 13.70 6.58
CA ALA A 274 20.08 12.88 5.39
C ALA A 274 21.44 12.50 4.81
N LEU A 275 22.49 13.28 5.11
CA LEU A 275 23.84 13.06 4.58
C LEU A 275 24.67 12.14 5.48
N CYS A 276 24.19 11.89 6.71
CA CYS A 276 24.87 11.09 7.71
C CYS A 276 24.23 9.72 7.94
N SER A 277 23.11 9.39 7.29
CA SER A 277 22.41 8.11 7.30
C SER A 277 22.67 7.33 6.00
#